data_afbd969ffd4ca4e4e1113c0fd7d21df0
#
_entry.id   afbd969ffd4ca4e4e1113c0fd7d21df0
#
_cell.length_a   1.000
_cell.length_b   1.000
_cell.length_c   1.000
_cell.angle_alpha   90.00
_cell.angle_beta   90.00
_cell.angle_gamma   90.00
#
_symmetry.space_group_name_H-M   'P 1'
#
loop_
_entity.id
_entity.type
_entity.pdbx_description
1 polymer ?
#
loop_
_entity_poly.entity_id
_entity_poly.type
_entity_poly.pdbx_seq_one_letter_code
_entity_poly.pdbx_strand_id
1 'polypeptide(L)'
;MVLYLQLRVSARRNSCMSVSPSLREVLARRIAGEIILSSIPGSTMRKWRELFAVSQTSLSEAMGLSSSVISDYESGRRKSPGAKFIRRFVLSLLHLDDQKGSRFIREFAKLTSSPSMAVVDLREFPIPVRVEYLCKAISGEIVACKEKYVKEVNGYTVVDSRRAVEAYSGADYSQLFGATTDRALIFTNVESGALPMMIVRVSSLKPRIVVFHKTTPDQESVQIAEYEQIPLIYSTASSVEQLVKSLRKLYRIALRVKLGKKRVRAPPKISA
;
A
#
# COMPACT_ATOMS: atom_id res chain seq x y z
N MET A 1 43.60 -9.79 -34.76
CA MET A 1 43.15 -8.40 -34.70
C MET A 1 41.64 -8.44 -35.02
N VAL A 2 40.83 -8.49 -33.98
CA VAL A 2 39.42 -8.89 -34.00
C VAL A 2 38.56 -7.66 -33.90
N LEU A 3 37.70 -7.49 -34.91
CA LEU A 3 36.68 -6.42 -34.99
C LEU A 3 35.58 -6.71 -33.99
N TYR A 4 35.35 -5.82 -33.02
CA TYR A 4 34.16 -5.79 -32.19
C TYR A 4 33.02 -5.09 -32.93
N LEU A 5 32.04 -5.87 -33.40
CA LEU A 5 30.79 -5.35 -33.93
C LEU A 5 29.86 -4.96 -32.76
N GLN A 6 29.59 -3.66 -32.64
CA GLN A 6 28.58 -3.13 -31.74
C GLN A 6 27.19 -3.35 -32.35
N LEU A 7 26.45 -4.33 -31.86
CA LEU A 7 25.02 -4.43 -32.07
C LEU A 7 24.30 -3.55 -31.03
N ARG A 8 23.93 -2.33 -31.44
CA ARG A 8 22.92 -1.52 -30.72
C ARG A 8 21.56 -2.19 -30.91
N VAL A 9 21.14 -3.00 -29.96
CA VAL A 9 19.75 -3.40 -29.85
C VAL A 9 18.98 -2.22 -29.25
N SER A 10 18.20 -1.57 -30.09
CA SER A 10 17.19 -0.57 -29.69
C SER A 10 16.13 -1.28 -28.85
N ALA A 11 16.31 -1.31 -27.55
CA ALA A 11 15.28 -1.73 -26.61
C ALA A 11 14.15 -0.69 -26.63
N ARG A 12 13.11 -0.95 -27.45
CA ARG A 12 11.80 -0.32 -27.24
C ARG A 12 11.40 -0.60 -25.79
N ARG A 13 11.48 0.41 -24.95
CA ARG A 13 10.89 0.39 -23.61
C ARG A 13 9.37 0.28 -23.77
N ASN A 14 8.88 -0.94 -23.82
CA ASN A 14 7.50 -1.19 -23.44
C ASN A 14 7.40 -0.72 -21.98
N SER A 15 6.66 0.35 -21.76
CA SER A 15 6.25 0.83 -20.45
C SER A 15 5.42 -0.27 -19.81
N CYS A 16 6.07 -1.24 -19.19
CA CYS A 16 5.44 -2.21 -18.32
C CYS A 16 5.05 -1.42 -17.07
N MET A 17 3.77 -1.06 -16.95
CA MET A 17 3.22 -0.52 -15.70
C MET A 17 3.51 -1.56 -14.62
N SER A 18 4.54 -1.30 -13.82
CA SER A 18 4.87 -2.15 -12.68
C SER A 18 3.69 -2.15 -11.74
N VAL A 19 3.04 -3.31 -11.59
CA VAL A 19 1.98 -3.52 -10.60
C VAL A 19 2.54 -3.14 -9.24
N SER A 20 1.83 -2.25 -8.52
CA SER A 20 2.34 -1.74 -7.25
C SER A 20 2.58 -2.90 -6.26
N PRO A 21 3.71 -2.90 -5.51
CA PRO A 21 4.00 -3.95 -4.53
C PRO A 21 2.87 -4.19 -3.52
N SER A 22 2.08 -3.16 -3.23
CA SER A 22 0.93 -3.23 -2.33
C SER A 22 -0.20 -4.13 -2.85
N LEU A 23 -0.52 -4.08 -4.15
CA LEU A 23 -1.59 -4.93 -4.73
C LEU A 23 -1.21 -6.41 -4.72
N ARG A 24 0.03 -6.72 -5.06
CA ARG A 24 0.58 -8.08 -4.99
C ARG A 24 0.51 -8.63 -3.57
N GLU A 25 0.86 -7.81 -2.58
CA GLU A 25 0.82 -8.21 -1.17
C GLU A 25 -0.61 -8.42 -0.67
N VAL A 26 -1.56 -7.56 -1.05
CA VAL A 26 -2.98 -7.72 -0.73
C VAL A 26 -3.52 -9.02 -1.31
N LEU A 27 -3.23 -9.30 -2.58
CA LEU A 27 -3.64 -10.55 -3.22
C LEU A 27 -3.01 -11.77 -2.55
N ALA A 28 -1.72 -11.71 -2.19
CA ALA A 28 -1.04 -12.79 -1.47
C ALA A 28 -1.72 -13.11 -0.13
N ARG A 29 -2.03 -12.07 0.65
CA ARG A 29 -2.75 -12.22 1.94
C ARG A 29 -4.15 -12.81 1.75
N ARG A 30 -4.88 -12.37 0.73
CA ARG A 30 -6.21 -12.88 0.41
C ARG A 30 -6.17 -14.36 0.07
N ILE A 31 -5.28 -14.78 -0.86
CA ILE A 31 -5.15 -16.19 -1.25
C ILE A 31 -4.79 -17.06 -0.04
N ALA A 32 -3.79 -16.64 0.75
CA ALA A 32 -3.37 -17.36 1.93
C ALA A 32 -4.49 -17.46 2.97
N GLY A 33 -5.20 -16.36 3.24
CA GLY A 33 -6.33 -16.33 4.17
C GLY A 33 -7.48 -17.25 3.74
N GLU A 34 -7.87 -17.21 2.47
CA GLU A 34 -8.92 -18.08 1.94
C GLU A 34 -8.54 -19.58 2.06
N ILE A 35 -7.28 -19.95 1.80
CA ILE A 35 -6.83 -21.33 1.93
C ILE A 35 -6.85 -21.78 3.40
N ILE A 36 -6.35 -20.93 4.31
CA ILE A 36 -6.25 -21.24 5.75
C ILE A 36 -7.64 -21.36 6.39
N LEU A 37 -8.57 -20.47 6.02
CA LEU A 37 -9.92 -20.42 6.61
C LEU A 37 -10.89 -21.40 5.94
N SER A 38 -10.50 -22.03 4.83
CA SER A 38 -11.35 -22.97 4.11
C SER A 38 -11.47 -24.30 4.86
N SER A 39 -12.68 -24.86 4.91
CA SER A 39 -12.93 -26.25 5.34
C SER A 39 -12.38 -27.28 4.35
N ILE A 40 -12.15 -26.89 3.10
CA ILE A 40 -11.62 -27.71 2.00
C ILE A 40 -10.42 -27.03 1.33
N PRO A 41 -9.27 -26.88 2.03
CA PRO A 41 -8.12 -26.09 1.55
C PRO A 41 -7.62 -26.48 0.17
N GLY A 42 -7.65 -27.81 -0.16
CA GLY A 42 -7.21 -28.30 -1.46
C GLY A 42 -8.05 -27.79 -2.62
N SER A 43 -9.38 -27.77 -2.49
CA SER A 43 -10.28 -27.22 -3.50
C SER A 43 -10.08 -25.72 -3.65
N THR A 44 -9.81 -25.00 -2.57
CA THR A 44 -9.47 -23.55 -2.59
C THR A 44 -8.15 -23.30 -3.31
N MET A 45 -7.14 -24.16 -3.08
CA MET A 45 -5.87 -24.09 -3.81
C MET A 45 -6.08 -24.31 -5.31
N ARG A 46 -6.84 -25.35 -5.69
CA ARG A 46 -7.19 -25.63 -7.08
C ARG A 46 -7.89 -24.44 -7.73
N LYS A 47 -8.90 -23.85 -7.06
CA LYS A 47 -9.59 -22.63 -7.52
C LYS A 47 -8.61 -21.51 -7.87
N TRP A 48 -7.68 -21.20 -6.96
CA TRP A 48 -6.71 -20.13 -7.19
C TRP A 48 -5.74 -20.47 -8.32
N ARG A 49 -5.24 -21.71 -8.42
CA ARG A 49 -4.37 -22.12 -9.54
C ARG A 49 -5.06 -21.95 -10.88
N GLU A 50 -6.33 -22.38 -10.98
CA GLU A 50 -7.13 -22.26 -12.21
C GLU A 50 -7.41 -20.80 -12.57
N LEU A 51 -7.70 -19.94 -11.60
CA LEU A 51 -7.86 -18.50 -11.81
C LEU A 51 -6.59 -17.84 -12.39
N PHE A 52 -5.41 -18.29 -11.97
CA PHE A 52 -4.13 -17.85 -12.53
C PHE A 52 -3.80 -18.52 -13.89
N ALA A 53 -4.64 -19.38 -14.39
CA ALA A 53 -4.40 -20.17 -15.60
C ALA A 53 -3.05 -20.91 -15.55
N VAL A 54 -2.73 -21.54 -14.42
CA VAL A 54 -1.48 -22.28 -14.16
C VAL A 54 -1.79 -23.79 -14.10
N SER A 55 -1.00 -24.61 -14.82
CA SER A 55 -1.12 -26.07 -14.75
C SER A 55 -0.51 -26.60 -13.43
N GLN A 56 -0.93 -27.81 -13.01
CA GLN A 56 -0.31 -28.47 -11.85
C GLN A 56 1.20 -28.68 -12.08
N THR A 57 1.60 -29.02 -13.30
CA THR A 57 3.01 -29.20 -13.68
C THR A 57 3.81 -27.94 -13.52
N SER A 58 3.39 -26.82 -14.15
CA SER A 58 4.11 -25.54 -14.05
C SER A 58 4.19 -25.06 -12.59
N LEU A 59 3.13 -25.26 -11.81
CA LEU A 59 3.14 -24.89 -10.40
C LEU A 59 4.12 -25.74 -9.59
N SER A 60 4.11 -27.05 -9.82
CA SER A 60 5.01 -27.97 -9.12
C SER A 60 6.47 -27.69 -9.42
N GLU A 61 6.81 -27.39 -10.66
CA GLU A 61 8.14 -26.95 -11.08
C GLU A 61 8.57 -25.67 -10.35
N ALA A 62 7.73 -24.64 -10.36
CA ALA A 62 8.00 -23.37 -9.62
C ALA A 62 8.10 -23.58 -8.11
N MET A 63 7.44 -24.58 -7.57
CA MET A 63 7.54 -24.99 -6.18
C MET A 63 8.69 -25.97 -5.92
N GLY A 64 9.40 -26.49 -6.96
CA GLY A 64 10.41 -27.56 -6.85
C GLY A 64 9.85 -28.81 -6.16
N LEU A 65 8.67 -29.25 -6.58
CA LEU A 65 7.95 -30.42 -6.09
C LEU A 65 7.49 -31.29 -7.27
N SER A 66 7.04 -32.52 -7.01
CA SER A 66 6.35 -33.30 -8.04
C SER A 66 4.89 -32.86 -8.20
N SER A 67 4.33 -33.01 -9.41
CA SER A 67 2.94 -32.68 -9.70
C SER A 67 1.96 -33.51 -8.88
N SER A 68 2.34 -34.73 -8.50
CA SER A 68 1.55 -35.59 -7.62
C SER A 68 1.28 -34.97 -6.25
N VAL A 69 2.24 -34.21 -5.68
CA VAL A 69 2.03 -33.50 -4.41
C VAL A 69 0.96 -32.44 -4.52
N ILE A 70 0.95 -31.68 -5.61
CA ILE A 70 -0.10 -30.67 -5.86
C ILE A 70 -1.44 -31.36 -6.04
N SER A 71 -1.49 -32.42 -6.85
CA SER A 71 -2.69 -33.22 -7.08
C SER A 71 -3.25 -33.83 -5.78
N ASP A 72 -2.39 -34.29 -4.87
CA ASP A 72 -2.79 -34.85 -3.58
C ASP A 72 -3.46 -33.82 -2.67
N TYR A 73 -2.96 -32.59 -2.64
CA TYR A 73 -3.64 -31.52 -1.91
C TYR A 73 -4.96 -31.13 -2.58
N GLU A 74 -4.96 -30.90 -3.89
CA GLU A 74 -6.14 -30.43 -4.62
C GLU A 74 -7.29 -31.47 -4.63
N SER A 75 -6.96 -32.77 -4.61
CA SER A 75 -7.95 -33.84 -4.51
C SER A 75 -8.41 -34.12 -3.09
N GLY A 76 -7.80 -33.49 -2.08
CA GLY A 76 -8.14 -33.74 -0.67
C GLY A 76 -7.53 -35.00 -0.07
N ARG A 77 -6.67 -35.72 -0.79
CA ARG A 77 -5.91 -36.86 -0.23
C ARG A 77 -5.00 -36.39 0.91
N ARG A 78 -4.43 -35.20 0.76
CA ARG A 78 -3.74 -34.45 1.86
C ARG A 78 -4.66 -33.37 2.36
N LYS A 79 -5.15 -33.50 3.59
CA LYS A 79 -6.21 -32.61 4.12
C LYS A 79 -5.72 -31.25 4.61
N SER A 80 -4.48 -31.14 5.12
CA SER A 80 -4.01 -29.92 5.79
C SER A 80 -2.65 -29.46 5.25
N PRO A 81 -2.62 -28.47 4.36
CA PRO A 81 -1.37 -27.86 3.94
C PRO A 81 -0.82 -26.99 5.07
N GLY A 82 0.44 -27.22 5.48
CA GLY A 82 1.11 -26.39 6.48
C GLY A 82 1.43 -24.99 5.97
N ALA A 83 1.64 -24.04 6.87
CA ALA A 83 1.89 -22.63 6.56
C ALA A 83 3.06 -22.41 5.57
N LYS A 84 4.14 -23.19 5.68
CA LYS A 84 5.28 -23.13 4.75
C LYS A 84 4.87 -23.52 3.33
N PHE A 85 4.02 -24.54 3.20
CA PHE A 85 3.51 -24.99 1.91
C PHE A 85 2.60 -23.93 1.29
N ILE A 86 1.64 -23.39 2.05
CA ILE A 86 0.72 -22.33 1.58
C ILE A 86 1.53 -21.10 1.13
N ARG A 87 2.50 -20.66 1.93
CA ARG A 87 3.38 -19.54 1.56
C ARG A 87 4.08 -19.77 0.23
N ARG A 88 4.66 -20.99 0.04
CA ARG A 88 5.37 -21.35 -1.19
C ARG A 88 4.42 -21.40 -2.39
N PHE A 89 3.24 -21.99 -2.21
CA PHE A 89 2.17 -22.04 -3.20
C PHE A 89 1.78 -20.64 -3.70
N VAL A 90 1.45 -19.72 -2.78
CA VAL A 90 1.05 -18.35 -3.09
C VAL A 90 2.16 -17.60 -3.83
N LEU A 91 3.39 -17.66 -3.34
CA LEU A 91 4.52 -16.97 -3.96
C LEU A 91 4.84 -17.53 -5.36
N SER A 92 4.69 -18.84 -5.57
CA SER A 92 4.88 -19.45 -6.88
C SER A 92 3.81 -19.05 -7.89
N LEU A 93 2.53 -18.96 -7.48
CA LEU A 93 1.45 -18.45 -8.34
C LEU A 93 1.74 -17.02 -8.80
N LEU A 94 2.09 -16.13 -7.87
CA LEU A 94 2.40 -14.74 -8.18
C LEU A 94 3.64 -14.60 -9.06
N HIS A 95 4.65 -15.45 -8.85
CA HIS A 95 5.85 -15.47 -9.69
C HIS A 95 5.54 -15.91 -11.13
N LEU A 96 4.74 -16.94 -11.31
CA LEU A 96 4.33 -17.43 -12.63
C LEU A 96 3.46 -16.40 -13.38
N ASP A 97 2.62 -15.64 -12.66
CA ASP A 97 1.86 -14.54 -13.26
C ASP A 97 2.79 -13.38 -13.67
N ASP A 98 3.81 -13.06 -12.88
CA ASP A 98 4.81 -12.04 -13.25
C ASP A 98 5.54 -12.41 -14.53
N GLN A 99 5.92 -13.67 -14.72
CA GLN A 99 6.54 -14.17 -15.94
C GLN A 99 5.62 -14.02 -17.18
N LYS A 100 4.29 -14.10 -16.97
CA LYS A 100 3.27 -13.86 -17.99
C LYS A 100 2.86 -12.39 -18.12
N GLY A 101 3.62 -11.47 -17.51
CA GLY A 101 3.39 -10.02 -17.52
C GLY A 101 2.34 -9.57 -16.53
N SER A 102 2.15 -10.28 -15.41
CA SER A 102 1.20 -9.93 -14.33
C SER A 102 -0.25 -9.75 -14.82
N ARG A 103 -0.68 -10.63 -15.72
CA ARG A 103 -1.99 -10.54 -16.38
C ARG A 103 -3.13 -10.67 -15.38
N PHE A 104 -3.09 -11.71 -14.55
CA PHE A 104 -4.13 -11.96 -13.54
C PHE A 104 -4.19 -10.83 -12.50
N ILE A 105 -3.03 -10.39 -12.01
CA ILE A 105 -2.97 -9.30 -11.03
C ILE A 105 -3.58 -8.02 -11.61
N ARG A 106 -3.33 -7.70 -12.89
CA ARG A 106 -3.93 -6.53 -13.56
C ARG A 106 -5.43 -6.66 -13.76
N GLU A 107 -5.92 -7.84 -14.16
CA GLU A 107 -7.36 -8.10 -14.31
C GLU A 107 -8.06 -8.08 -12.96
N PHE A 108 -7.47 -8.69 -11.95
CA PHE A 108 -7.95 -8.65 -10.58
C PHE A 108 -8.02 -7.22 -10.03
N ALA A 109 -7.04 -6.38 -10.38
CA ALA A 109 -7.05 -4.96 -10.05
C ALA A 109 -8.25 -4.22 -10.64
N LYS A 110 -8.66 -4.55 -11.86
CA LYS A 110 -9.83 -3.95 -12.54
C LYS A 110 -11.16 -4.44 -11.95
N LEU A 111 -11.21 -5.72 -11.56
CA LEU A 111 -12.44 -6.36 -11.03
C LEU A 111 -12.68 -6.07 -9.54
N THR A 112 -11.61 -6.00 -8.79
CA THR A 112 -11.64 -5.47 -7.44
C THR A 112 -11.27 -4.01 -7.55
N SER A 113 -12.25 -3.12 -7.54
CA SER A 113 -12.06 -1.70 -7.19
C SER A 113 -11.50 -1.68 -5.77
N SER A 114 -10.27 -2.18 -5.63
CA SER A 114 -9.68 -2.39 -4.31
C SER A 114 -9.25 -1.03 -3.81
N PRO A 115 -9.69 -0.61 -2.65
CA PRO A 115 -9.25 0.62 -1.98
C PRO A 115 -7.72 0.78 -1.97
N SER A 116 -6.98 -0.33 -1.96
CA SER A 116 -5.51 -0.34 -2.05
C SER A 116 -4.93 0.26 -3.35
N MET A 117 -5.70 0.33 -4.44
CA MET A 117 -5.23 0.97 -5.69
C MET A 117 -5.17 2.50 -5.61
N ALA A 118 -5.98 3.10 -4.74
CA ALA A 118 -5.94 4.53 -4.51
C ALA A 118 -4.81 4.95 -3.57
N VAL A 119 -4.30 4.03 -2.75
CA VAL A 119 -3.20 4.31 -1.81
C VAL A 119 -1.86 4.27 -2.54
N VAL A 120 -1.20 5.42 -2.64
CA VAL A 120 0.12 5.58 -3.27
C VAL A 120 1.25 5.19 -2.31
N ASP A 121 1.16 5.61 -1.06
CA ASP A 121 2.11 5.24 0.02
C ASP A 121 1.40 5.34 1.37
N LEU A 122 1.68 4.38 2.26
CA LEU A 122 1.14 4.33 3.61
C LEU A 122 2.24 3.89 4.58
N ARG A 123 2.44 4.65 5.65
CA ARG A 123 3.43 4.30 6.69
C ARG A 123 2.96 4.71 8.07
N GLU A 124 3.30 3.85 9.03
CA GLU A 124 3.22 4.17 10.45
C GLU A 124 4.57 4.71 10.93
N PHE A 125 4.59 5.89 11.51
CA PHE A 125 5.82 6.42 12.08
C PHE A 125 6.25 5.60 13.30
N PRO A 126 7.53 5.26 13.43
CA PRO A 126 8.03 4.48 14.56
C PRO A 126 7.96 5.23 15.92
N ILE A 127 7.83 6.55 15.89
CA ILE A 127 7.52 7.47 16.99
C ILE A 127 6.60 8.56 16.44
N PRO A 128 5.76 9.20 17.28
CA PRO A 128 4.96 10.35 16.85
C PRO A 128 5.83 11.44 16.22
N VAL A 129 5.35 12.01 15.13
CA VAL A 129 6.04 13.08 14.38
C VAL A 129 5.25 14.37 14.48
N ARG A 130 5.91 15.45 14.87
CA ARG A 130 5.27 16.78 14.97
C ARG A 130 4.82 17.26 13.60
N VAL A 131 3.61 17.81 13.54
CA VAL A 131 3.00 18.33 12.29
C VAL A 131 3.88 19.36 11.61
N GLU A 132 4.61 20.16 12.36
CA GLU A 132 5.57 21.15 11.82
C GLU A 132 6.66 20.50 10.96
N TYR A 133 7.19 19.33 11.37
CA TYR A 133 8.18 18.60 10.58
C TYR A 133 7.57 17.97 9.33
N LEU A 134 6.31 17.53 9.43
CA LEU A 134 5.58 17.03 8.29
C LEU A 134 5.33 18.17 7.29
N CYS A 135 4.83 19.33 7.74
CA CYS A 135 4.65 20.51 6.90
C CYS A 135 5.96 20.94 6.20
N LYS A 136 7.07 21.02 6.94
CA LYS A 136 8.38 21.32 6.34
C LYS A 136 8.80 20.29 5.28
N ALA A 137 8.53 19.00 5.52
CA ALA A 137 8.90 17.94 4.59
C ALA A 137 8.13 18.00 3.27
N ILE A 138 6.87 18.45 3.30
CA ILE A 138 5.97 18.50 2.13
C ILE A 138 5.78 19.91 1.57
N SER A 139 6.52 20.91 2.07
CA SER A 139 6.29 22.33 1.75
C SER A 139 4.83 22.71 1.96
N GLY A 140 4.30 22.39 3.14
CA GLY A 140 2.88 22.53 3.48
C GLY A 140 2.59 23.74 4.35
N GLU A 141 1.45 24.38 4.10
CA GLU A 141 0.89 25.50 4.87
C GLU A 141 -0.51 25.11 5.38
N ILE A 142 -0.81 25.45 6.63
CA ILE A 142 -2.15 25.22 7.22
C ILE A 142 -3.09 26.31 6.73
N VAL A 143 -4.17 25.92 6.07
CA VAL A 143 -5.15 26.88 5.44
C VAL A 143 -6.49 26.94 6.17
N ALA A 144 -6.85 25.89 6.93
CA ALA A 144 -8.06 25.87 7.76
C ALA A 144 -7.79 25.23 9.13
N CYS A 145 -8.61 25.56 10.14
CA CYS A 145 -8.50 25.11 11.53
C CYS A 145 -7.12 25.38 12.16
N LYS A 146 -6.55 26.56 11.89
CA LYS A 146 -5.22 26.97 12.40
C LYS A 146 -5.13 26.93 13.94
N GLU A 147 -6.23 27.24 14.62
CA GLU A 147 -6.30 27.26 16.08
C GLU A 147 -6.39 25.88 16.70
N LYS A 148 -6.82 24.87 15.94
CA LYS A 148 -6.86 23.49 16.41
C LYS A 148 -5.47 22.89 16.35
N TYR A 149 -4.76 23.01 17.44
CA TYR A 149 -3.36 22.59 17.50
C TYR A 149 -3.24 21.06 17.59
N VAL A 150 -3.03 20.44 16.44
CA VAL A 150 -2.59 19.02 16.35
C VAL A 150 -1.08 18.98 16.42
N LYS A 151 -0.56 18.50 17.58
CA LYS A 151 0.90 18.46 17.81
C LYS A 151 1.61 17.43 16.93
N GLU A 152 1.06 16.23 16.83
CA GLU A 152 1.76 15.06 16.31
C GLU A 152 0.83 14.13 15.53
N VAL A 153 1.40 13.40 14.59
CA VAL A 153 0.76 12.31 13.84
C VAL A 153 1.57 11.03 13.97
N ASN A 154 0.89 9.89 14.00
CA ASN A 154 1.51 8.56 14.13
C ASN A 154 1.77 7.89 12.78
N GLY A 155 1.33 8.50 11.68
CA GLY A 155 1.52 7.96 10.35
C GLY A 155 1.00 8.89 9.27
N TYR A 156 1.10 8.43 8.03
CA TYR A 156 0.50 9.10 6.89
C TYR A 156 -0.03 8.09 5.86
N THR A 157 -0.99 8.53 5.07
CA THR A 157 -1.46 7.85 3.86
C THR A 157 -1.49 8.85 2.73
N VAL A 158 -0.84 8.53 1.61
CA VAL A 158 -0.93 9.29 0.36
C VAL A 158 -1.94 8.60 -0.54
N VAL A 159 -2.95 9.32 -0.98
CA VAL A 159 -4.11 8.82 -1.73
C VAL A 159 -4.20 9.54 -3.07
N ASP A 160 -4.37 8.79 -4.14
CA ASP A 160 -4.75 9.34 -5.44
C ASP A 160 -6.27 9.56 -5.44
N SER A 161 -6.70 10.82 -5.47
CA SER A 161 -8.12 11.19 -5.37
C SER A 161 -8.98 10.62 -6.50
N ARG A 162 -8.49 10.61 -7.73
CA ARG A 162 -9.23 10.05 -8.87
C ARG A 162 -9.51 8.57 -8.68
N ARG A 163 -8.47 7.82 -8.32
CA ARG A 163 -8.58 6.38 -8.05
C ARG A 163 -9.43 6.10 -6.82
N ALA A 164 -9.40 6.97 -5.82
CA ALA A 164 -10.21 6.81 -4.62
C ALA A 164 -11.70 6.88 -4.94
N VAL A 165 -12.14 7.81 -5.78
CA VAL A 165 -13.53 7.93 -6.21
C VAL A 165 -14.01 6.68 -6.95
N GLU A 166 -13.17 6.14 -7.83
CA GLU A 166 -13.52 4.94 -8.61
C GLU A 166 -13.51 3.67 -7.73
N ALA A 167 -12.63 3.62 -6.73
CA ALA A 167 -12.42 2.43 -5.90
C ALA A 167 -13.40 2.35 -4.70
N TYR A 168 -13.84 3.48 -4.17
CA TYR A 168 -14.68 3.55 -2.97
C TYR A 168 -16.13 3.86 -3.34
N SER A 169 -16.80 2.95 -3.99
CA SER A 169 -18.27 2.99 -4.12
C SER A 169 -18.90 2.51 -2.83
N GLY A 170 -19.07 3.41 -1.87
CA GLY A 170 -19.75 3.17 -0.59
C GLY A 170 -18.84 2.71 0.54
N ALA A 171 -18.78 3.47 1.56
CA ALA A 171 -18.60 3.19 3.00
C ALA A 171 -17.31 2.59 3.55
N ASP A 172 -16.39 1.96 2.85
CA ASP A 172 -15.21 1.38 3.50
C ASP A 172 -13.91 2.15 3.29
N TYR A 173 -13.88 3.39 3.78
CA TYR A 173 -12.68 4.22 3.84
C TYR A 173 -11.72 3.84 4.97
N SER A 174 -12.06 2.81 5.77
CA SER A 174 -11.23 2.34 6.89
C SER A 174 -9.81 1.93 6.46
N GLN A 175 -9.68 1.42 5.24
CA GLN A 175 -8.39 1.01 4.67
C GLN A 175 -7.41 2.18 4.41
N LEU A 176 -7.91 3.43 4.38
CA LEU A 176 -7.05 4.61 4.27
C LEU A 176 -6.30 4.89 5.58
N PHE A 177 -6.76 4.33 6.70
CA PHE A 177 -6.22 4.66 8.01
C PHE A 177 -5.09 3.75 8.49
N GLY A 178 -4.88 2.58 7.87
CA GLY A 178 -3.84 1.65 8.33
C GLY A 178 -4.10 1.17 9.76
N ALA A 179 -3.11 1.30 10.65
CA ALA A 179 -3.21 0.84 12.03
C ALA A 179 -3.81 1.90 12.99
N THR A 180 -3.88 3.18 12.60
CA THR A 180 -4.37 4.28 13.45
C THR A 180 -4.98 5.40 12.65
N THR A 181 -5.99 6.06 13.22
CA THR A 181 -6.59 7.29 12.70
C THR A 181 -5.72 8.53 12.97
N ASP A 182 -4.79 8.46 13.92
CA ASP A 182 -3.88 9.54 14.28
C ASP A 182 -2.84 9.81 13.19
N ARG A 183 -3.29 10.05 11.95
CA ARG A 183 -2.43 10.21 10.79
C ARG A 183 -2.78 11.40 9.93
N ALA A 184 -1.83 11.72 9.03
CA ALA A 184 -2.05 12.64 7.93
C ALA A 184 -2.66 11.88 6.74
N LEU A 185 -3.82 12.32 6.24
CA LEU A 185 -4.41 11.85 5.00
C LEU A 185 -4.09 12.86 3.90
N ILE A 186 -3.28 12.45 2.92
CA ILE A 186 -2.70 13.32 1.90
C ILE A 186 -3.29 12.96 0.55
N PHE A 187 -4.11 13.84 -0.01
CA PHE A 187 -4.74 13.67 -1.30
C PHE A 187 -3.89 14.27 -2.41
N THR A 188 -3.65 13.49 -3.46
CA THR A 188 -2.98 13.89 -4.69
C THR A 188 -3.95 13.81 -5.87
N ASN A 189 -3.64 14.47 -6.99
CA ASN A 189 -4.50 14.51 -8.18
C ASN A 189 -5.94 14.97 -7.86
N VAL A 190 -6.07 15.94 -6.97
CA VAL A 190 -7.35 16.52 -6.56
C VAL A 190 -7.84 17.45 -7.67
N GLU A 191 -9.01 17.17 -8.23
CA GLU A 191 -9.66 18.05 -9.23
C GLU A 191 -10.56 19.09 -8.55
N SER A 192 -11.31 18.67 -7.53
CA SER A 192 -12.12 19.51 -6.66
C SER A 192 -11.85 19.13 -5.21
N GLY A 193 -11.62 20.12 -4.36
CA GLY A 193 -11.35 19.90 -2.94
C GLY A 193 -12.55 19.36 -2.17
N ALA A 194 -13.76 19.67 -2.61
CA ALA A 194 -14.99 19.19 -1.98
C ALA A 194 -15.04 17.67 -1.90
N LEU A 195 -14.65 16.97 -2.96
CA LEU A 195 -14.77 15.51 -3.03
C LEU A 195 -13.90 14.77 -2.01
N PRO A 196 -12.58 15.04 -1.86
CA PRO A 196 -11.79 14.46 -0.79
C PRO A 196 -12.31 14.77 0.62
N MET A 197 -12.82 15.99 0.82
CA MET A 197 -13.39 16.38 2.11
C MET A 197 -14.72 15.69 2.39
N MET A 198 -15.54 15.41 1.37
CA MET A 198 -16.75 14.60 1.51
C MET A 198 -16.40 13.16 1.92
N ILE A 199 -15.34 12.57 1.36
CA ILE A 199 -14.83 11.25 1.80
C ILE A 199 -14.52 11.29 3.30
N VAL A 200 -13.80 12.31 3.75
CA VAL A 200 -13.48 12.50 5.17
C VAL A 200 -14.76 12.68 6.02
N ARG A 201 -15.73 13.42 5.51
CA ARG A 201 -17.00 13.70 6.21
C ARG A 201 -17.87 12.46 6.39
N VAL A 202 -18.00 11.61 5.36
CA VAL A 202 -18.85 10.40 5.43
C VAL A 202 -18.16 9.23 6.14
N SER A 203 -16.83 9.27 6.27
CA SER A 203 -16.09 8.25 7.00
C SER A 203 -16.40 8.29 8.49
N SER A 204 -16.66 7.13 9.10
CA SER A 204 -16.77 6.99 10.56
C SER A 204 -15.42 7.23 11.27
N LEU A 205 -14.30 7.02 10.57
CA LEU A 205 -12.96 7.28 11.06
C LEU A 205 -12.48 8.65 10.54
N LYS A 206 -11.92 9.47 11.42
CA LYS A 206 -11.44 10.80 11.06
C LYS A 206 -9.92 10.86 11.13
N PRO A 207 -9.25 11.41 10.09
CA PRO A 207 -7.81 11.65 10.14
C PRO A 207 -7.51 12.81 11.09
N ARG A 208 -6.30 12.85 11.59
CA ARG A 208 -5.85 13.95 12.44
C ARG A 208 -5.62 15.25 11.69
N ILE A 209 -5.17 15.16 10.43
CA ILE A 209 -4.99 16.27 9.49
C ILE A 209 -5.26 15.78 8.06
N VAL A 210 -5.70 16.69 7.22
CA VAL A 210 -5.86 16.47 5.79
C VAL A 210 -4.87 17.36 5.03
N VAL A 211 -4.30 16.84 3.96
CA VAL A 211 -3.37 17.59 3.09
C VAL A 211 -3.84 17.49 1.64
N PHE A 212 -3.93 18.63 0.95
CA PHE A 212 -4.09 18.68 -0.50
C PHE A 212 -2.75 19.00 -1.16
N HIS A 213 -2.34 18.14 -2.08
CA HIS A 213 -1.12 18.33 -2.85
C HIS A 213 -1.41 19.06 -4.16
N LYS A 214 -0.79 20.24 -4.35
CA LYS A 214 -0.88 21.11 -5.54
C LYS A 214 -2.28 21.63 -5.90
N THR A 215 -3.30 21.33 -5.13
CA THR A 215 -4.64 21.87 -5.35
C THR A 215 -4.96 22.81 -4.21
N THR A 216 -5.16 24.06 -4.52
CA THR A 216 -5.60 25.07 -3.54
C THR A 216 -6.99 24.68 -3.04
N PRO A 217 -7.19 24.55 -1.71
CA PRO A 217 -8.51 24.29 -1.15
C PRO A 217 -9.52 25.35 -1.56
N ASP A 218 -10.66 24.91 -2.06
CA ASP A 218 -11.80 25.76 -2.35
C ASP A 218 -12.60 26.08 -1.06
N GLN A 219 -13.54 27.01 -1.17
CA GLN A 219 -14.34 27.45 -0.03
C GLN A 219 -15.11 26.30 0.62
N GLU A 220 -15.62 25.36 -0.18
CA GLU A 220 -16.39 24.21 0.32
C GLU A 220 -15.51 23.26 1.13
N SER A 221 -14.29 22.96 0.66
CA SER A 221 -13.33 22.12 1.41
C SER A 221 -12.91 22.76 2.73
N VAL A 222 -12.73 24.09 2.74
CA VAL A 222 -12.42 24.83 3.97
C VAL A 222 -13.59 24.76 4.96
N GLN A 223 -14.83 24.98 4.50
CA GLN A 223 -16.03 24.88 5.34
C GLN A 223 -16.19 23.49 5.95
N ILE A 224 -15.98 22.42 5.14
CA ILE A 224 -16.07 21.05 5.64
C ILE A 224 -14.94 20.79 6.67
N ALA A 225 -13.73 21.25 6.42
CA ALA A 225 -12.61 21.11 7.35
C ALA A 225 -12.89 21.79 8.70
N GLU A 226 -13.45 22.99 8.67
CA GLU A 226 -13.86 23.73 9.87
C GLU A 226 -15.00 23.06 10.62
N TYR A 227 -16.02 22.57 9.90
CA TYR A 227 -17.13 21.83 10.50
C TYR A 227 -16.66 20.55 11.18
N GLU A 228 -15.84 19.74 10.50
CA GLU A 228 -15.28 18.49 11.01
C GLU A 228 -14.15 18.74 12.04
N GLN A 229 -13.73 20.00 12.20
CA GLN A 229 -12.64 20.38 13.10
C GLN A 229 -11.33 19.67 12.79
N ILE A 230 -10.99 19.51 11.50
CA ILE A 230 -9.80 18.84 11.01
C ILE A 230 -8.90 19.86 10.30
N PRO A 231 -7.64 20.08 10.75
CA PRO A 231 -6.72 20.96 10.06
C PRO A 231 -6.49 20.56 8.62
N LEU A 232 -6.68 21.52 7.70
CA LEU A 232 -6.43 21.37 6.28
C LEU A 232 -5.12 22.07 5.90
N ILE A 233 -4.26 21.32 5.22
CA ILE A 233 -2.92 21.77 4.80
C ILE A 233 -2.86 21.76 3.28
N TYR A 234 -2.31 22.83 2.70
CA TYR A 234 -1.95 22.91 1.29
C TYR A 234 -0.47 22.63 1.10
N SER A 235 -0.12 21.67 0.23
CA SER A 235 1.27 21.30 -0.07
C SER A 235 1.68 21.71 -1.47
N THR A 236 2.81 22.43 -1.57
CA THR A 236 3.42 22.90 -2.82
C THR A 236 4.56 22.02 -3.31
N ALA A 237 4.75 20.82 -2.76
CA ALA A 237 5.79 19.89 -3.22
C ALA A 237 5.75 19.69 -4.75
N SER A 238 6.91 19.59 -5.41
CA SER A 238 7.03 19.70 -6.87
C SER A 238 6.31 18.60 -7.64
N SER A 239 6.27 17.38 -7.12
CA SER A 239 5.54 16.25 -7.69
C SER A 239 5.12 15.24 -6.60
N VAL A 240 4.23 14.30 -6.97
CA VAL A 240 3.80 13.21 -6.07
C VAL A 240 5.00 12.34 -5.66
N GLU A 241 5.92 12.07 -6.58
CA GLU A 241 7.14 11.30 -6.30
C GLU A 241 8.04 12.03 -5.30
N GLN A 242 8.20 13.34 -5.45
CA GLN A 242 8.99 14.14 -4.51
C GLN A 242 8.32 14.24 -3.15
N LEU A 243 7.00 14.39 -3.10
CA LEU A 243 6.19 14.34 -1.89
C LEU A 243 6.44 13.03 -1.13
N VAL A 244 6.25 11.89 -1.80
CA VAL A 244 6.47 10.55 -1.23
C VAL A 244 7.92 10.37 -0.79
N LYS A 245 8.90 10.82 -1.59
CA LYS A 245 10.33 10.76 -1.24
C LYS A 245 10.64 11.54 0.04
N SER A 246 10.05 12.71 0.21
CA SER A 246 10.21 13.55 1.39
C SER A 246 9.58 12.91 2.63
N LEU A 247 8.37 12.35 2.51
CA LEU A 247 7.71 11.63 3.59
C LEU A 247 8.49 10.37 4.02
N ARG A 248 9.03 9.62 3.07
CA ARG A 248 9.90 8.47 3.34
C ARG A 248 11.23 8.88 3.99
N LYS A 249 11.76 10.08 3.68
CA LYS A 249 12.92 10.64 4.37
C LYS A 249 12.57 10.96 5.82
N LEU A 250 11.43 11.59 6.06
CA LEU A 250 10.93 11.88 7.41
C LEU A 250 10.74 10.61 8.24
N TYR A 251 10.16 9.56 7.65
CA TYR A 251 10.04 8.24 8.28
C TYR A 251 11.40 7.68 8.70
N ARG A 252 12.42 7.75 7.82
CA ARG A 252 13.78 7.26 8.13
C ARG A 252 14.43 8.04 9.27
N ILE A 253 14.18 9.35 9.35
CA ILE A 253 14.65 10.18 10.47
C ILE A 253 13.99 9.71 11.78
N ALA A 254 12.67 9.56 11.81
CA ALA A 254 11.94 9.07 12.97
C ALA A 254 12.43 7.67 13.42
N LEU A 255 12.75 6.80 12.48
CA LEU A 255 13.30 5.46 12.76
C LEU A 255 14.69 5.56 13.44
N ARG A 256 15.57 6.43 12.95
CA ARG A 256 16.90 6.66 13.57
C ARG A 256 16.77 7.18 15.00
N VAL A 257 15.86 8.13 15.24
CA VAL A 257 15.60 8.65 16.60
C VAL A 257 15.12 7.54 17.53
N LYS A 258 14.21 6.68 17.08
CA LYS A 258 13.76 5.52 17.88
C LYS A 258 14.90 4.57 18.23
N LEU A 259 15.76 4.27 17.27
CA LEU A 259 16.90 3.36 17.45
C LEU A 259 17.97 3.99 18.36
N GLY A 260 18.24 5.29 18.22
CA GLY A 260 19.14 6.05 19.10
C GLY A 260 18.66 6.05 20.57
N LYS A 261 17.37 6.26 20.80
CA LYS A 261 16.77 6.17 22.16
C LYS A 261 16.88 4.77 22.77
N LYS A 262 16.84 3.68 21.97
CA LYS A 262 17.06 2.32 22.49
C LYS A 262 18.50 2.08 22.92
N ARG A 263 19.50 2.65 22.23
CA ARG A 263 20.93 2.52 22.60
C ARG A 263 21.27 3.21 23.91
N VAL A 264 20.62 4.30 24.25
CA VAL A 264 20.83 5.06 25.49
C VAL A 264 20.13 4.42 26.68
N ARG A 265 19.14 3.55 26.49
CA ARG A 265 18.36 2.90 27.57
C ARG A 265 18.84 1.50 27.96
N ALA A 266 19.86 0.95 27.30
CA ALA A 266 20.45 -0.31 27.73
C ALA A 266 21.39 -0.02 28.90
N PRO A 267 21.13 -0.49 30.15
CA PRO A 267 22.08 -0.36 31.23
C PRO A 267 23.36 -1.12 30.87
N PRO A 268 24.53 -0.66 31.31
CA PRO A 268 25.77 -1.41 31.14
C PRO A 268 25.61 -2.77 31.83
N LYS A 269 25.94 -3.85 31.12
CA LYS A 269 26.05 -5.16 31.75
C LYS A 269 27.13 -5.05 32.84
N ILE A 270 26.71 -5.10 34.09
CA ILE A 270 27.61 -5.25 35.20
C ILE A 270 28.17 -6.67 35.06
N SER A 271 29.42 -6.77 34.64
CA SER A 271 30.19 -8.01 34.70
C SER A 271 30.55 -8.25 36.16
N ALA A 272 30.00 -9.31 36.74
CA ALA A 272 30.47 -9.90 37.99
C ALA A 272 31.69 -10.75 37.72
#